data_d0cfe81ae40c3b7366814732abae825d
#
_entry.id   d0cfe81ae40c3b7366814732abae825d
#
_cell.length_a   1.000
_cell.length_b   1.000
_cell.length_c   1.000
_cell.angle_alpha   90.00
_cell.angle_beta   90.00
_cell.angle_gamma   90.00
#
_symmetry.space_group_name_H-M   'P 1'
#
loop_
_entity.id
_entity.type
_entity.pdbx_description
1 polymer ?
#
loop_
_entity_poly.entity_id
_entity_poly.type
_entity_poly.pdbx_seq_one_letter_code
_entity_poly.pdbx_strand_id
1 'polypeptide(L)'
;MNESTPFKLQSEDQTHVEINGKRRKCRYKFGLNGFTSVTQMKEIVKPNRTDGKTVPNKIEPGSIEYEVLHYSLEGSPARGDYPAEDPDHFKLELRTHPPSGSSHYGWCPVWDCGLEWPYWSYQHGFGGDYQNRVVKAAMRFEIQDQIDDCRFGMGDGMHVHHVEPHTFNMLANAWLGINSLFTKDIKVCEPMLGYKAFEDRALAESWQEFHAKHADLEVMTPEEHRAIHAAKAGLE
;
A
#
# COMPACT_ATOMS: atom_id res chain seq x y z
N MET A 1 -16.76 -13.37 -14.91
CA MET A 1 -16.09 -12.34 -15.76
C MET A 1 -15.08 -11.62 -14.86
N ASN A 2 -13.84 -11.56 -15.32
CA ASN A 2 -12.76 -10.95 -14.51
C ASN A 2 -12.99 -9.44 -14.46
N GLU A 3 -13.28 -8.88 -13.30
CA GLU A 3 -13.51 -7.42 -13.09
C GLU A 3 -12.25 -6.56 -13.33
N SER A 4 -11.13 -7.18 -13.69
CA SER A 4 -9.83 -6.52 -13.90
C SER A 4 -9.68 -5.85 -15.27
N THR A 5 -10.52 -6.18 -16.25
CA THR A 5 -10.43 -5.58 -17.57
C THR A 5 -11.18 -4.25 -17.62
N PRO A 6 -10.61 -3.20 -18.26
CA PRO A 6 -11.33 -1.94 -18.45
C PRO A 6 -12.54 -2.14 -19.35
N PHE A 7 -13.64 -1.47 -19.02
CA PHE A 7 -14.85 -1.50 -19.83
C PHE A 7 -14.75 -0.42 -20.92
N LYS A 8 -15.09 -0.81 -22.15
CA LYS A 8 -15.17 0.14 -23.27
C LYS A 8 -16.44 0.96 -23.14
N LEU A 9 -16.30 2.26 -23.13
CA LEU A 9 -17.38 3.25 -23.14
C LEU A 9 -17.86 3.44 -24.58
N GLN A 10 -19.12 3.78 -24.77
CA GLN A 10 -19.66 4.14 -26.09
C GLN A 10 -19.17 5.52 -26.55
N SER A 11 -18.90 6.40 -25.58
CA SER A 11 -18.29 7.72 -25.78
C SER A 11 -17.49 8.13 -24.54
N GLU A 12 -16.61 9.11 -24.67
CA GLU A 12 -15.85 9.65 -23.54
C GLU A 12 -16.73 10.28 -22.46
N ASP A 13 -17.93 10.77 -22.83
CA ASP A 13 -18.87 11.36 -21.90
C ASP A 13 -19.66 10.33 -21.10
N GLN A 14 -19.60 9.07 -21.46
CA GLN A 14 -20.32 8.03 -20.76
C GLN A 14 -19.76 7.84 -19.33
N THR A 15 -20.64 8.01 -18.34
CA THR A 15 -20.26 7.93 -16.92
C THR A 15 -20.58 6.60 -16.26
N HIS A 16 -21.21 5.68 -16.97
CA HIS A 16 -21.61 4.39 -16.46
C HIS A 16 -21.27 3.26 -17.44
N VAL A 17 -20.99 2.10 -16.89
CA VAL A 17 -20.79 0.85 -17.62
C VAL A 17 -21.77 -0.20 -17.10
N GLU A 18 -22.11 -1.18 -17.93
CA GLU A 18 -22.92 -2.33 -17.52
C GLU A 18 -21.99 -3.50 -17.19
N ILE A 19 -22.12 -4.05 -15.98
CA ILE A 19 -21.32 -5.18 -15.48
C ILE A 19 -22.31 -6.19 -14.91
N ASN A 20 -22.35 -7.40 -15.49
CA ASN A 20 -23.26 -8.48 -15.06
C ASN A 20 -24.74 -8.02 -14.97
N GLY A 21 -25.22 -7.26 -15.96
CA GLY A 21 -26.56 -6.71 -16.01
C GLY A 21 -26.86 -5.57 -15.03
N LYS A 22 -25.84 -5.06 -14.33
CA LYS A 22 -25.96 -3.93 -13.40
C LYS A 22 -25.23 -2.70 -13.91
N ARG A 23 -25.93 -1.56 -13.92
CA ARG A 23 -25.33 -0.27 -14.27
C ARG A 23 -24.45 0.22 -13.10
N ARG A 24 -23.15 0.41 -13.35
CA ARG A 24 -22.17 0.90 -12.38
C ARG A 24 -21.52 2.18 -12.85
N LYS A 25 -21.30 3.14 -11.95
CA LYS A 25 -20.61 4.41 -12.26
C LYS A 25 -19.13 4.15 -12.45
N CYS A 26 -18.55 4.66 -13.56
CA CYS A 26 -17.11 4.75 -13.73
C CYS A 26 -16.55 5.80 -12.78
N ARG A 27 -15.55 5.42 -12.01
CA ARG A 27 -14.82 6.33 -11.12
C ARG A 27 -13.57 6.90 -11.78
N TYR A 28 -12.98 6.13 -12.67
CA TYR A 28 -11.74 6.46 -13.36
C TYR A 28 -11.95 6.26 -14.86
N LYS A 29 -11.49 7.20 -15.67
CA LYS A 29 -11.62 7.15 -17.12
C LYS A 29 -10.31 7.57 -17.77
N PHE A 30 -9.94 6.86 -18.80
CA PHE A 30 -8.77 7.14 -19.66
C PHE A 30 -9.25 6.99 -21.12
N GLY A 31 -9.60 8.12 -21.75
CA GLY A 31 -10.27 8.10 -23.04
C GLY A 31 -11.54 7.24 -23.00
N LEU A 32 -11.62 6.25 -23.87
CA LEU A 32 -12.74 5.30 -23.91
C LEU A 32 -12.63 4.13 -22.92
N ASN A 33 -11.63 4.10 -22.07
CA ASN A 33 -11.48 3.06 -21.05
C ASN A 33 -12.07 3.52 -19.71
N GLY A 34 -12.94 2.71 -19.12
CA GLY A 34 -13.59 3.00 -17.84
C GLY A 34 -13.31 1.96 -16.77
N PHE A 35 -13.05 2.41 -15.54
CA PHE A 35 -12.85 1.57 -14.37
C PHE A 35 -13.81 1.97 -13.26
N THR A 36 -14.30 0.99 -12.53
CA THR A 36 -15.20 1.21 -11.38
C THR A 36 -14.47 1.24 -10.04
N SER A 37 -13.22 0.78 -10.01
CA SER A 37 -12.41 0.73 -8.78
C SER A 37 -10.91 0.81 -9.05
N VAL A 38 -10.17 1.21 -8.03
CA VAL A 38 -8.70 1.16 -8.00
C VAL A 38 -8.18 -0.28 -8.15
N THR A 39 -8.89 -1.26 -7.58
CA THR A 39 -8.52 -2.68 -7.71
C THR A 39 -8.48 -3.11 -9.18
N GLN A 40 -9.47 -2.68 -9.95
CA GLN A 40 -9.53 -2.93 -11.39
C GLN A 40 -8.33 -2.32 -12.15
N MET A 41 -7.97 -1.08 -11.81
CA MET A 41 -6.80 -0.41 -12.39
C MET A 41 -5.50 -1.13 -12.04
N LYS A 42 -5.32 -1.49 -10.77
CA LYS A 42 -4.14 -2.21 -10.31
C LYS A 42 -3.94 -3.55 -11.01
N GLU A 43 -5.03 -4.26 -11.29
CA GLU A 43 -4.96 -5.60 -11.88
C GLU A 43 -4.41 -5.58 -13.30
N ILE A 44 -4.69 -4.55 -14.12
CA ILE A 44 -4.16 -4.50 -15.51
C ILE A 44 -2.65 -4.22 -15.58
N VAL A 45 -2.09 -3.58 -14.56
CA VAL A 45 -0.64 -3.28 -14.47
C VAL A 45 0.12 -4.23 -13.54
N LYS A 46 -0.56 -5.21 -12.98
CA LYS A 46 0.05 -6.19 -12.09
C LYS A 46 0.97 -7.13 -12.87
N PRO A 47 2.27 -7.26 -12.50
CA PRO A 47 3.23 -8.07 -13.25
C PRO A 47 2.79 -9.52 -13.46
N ASN A 48 2.21 -10.13 -12.43
CA ASN A 48 1.66 -11.49 -12.48
C ASN A 48 0.13 -11.42 -12.43
N ARG A 49 -0.50 -11.27 -13.59
CA ARG A 49 -1.95 -11.14 -13.68
C ARG A 49 -2.66 -12.46 -13.41
N THR A 50 -3.79 -12.38 -12.73
CA THR A 50 -4.63 -13.55 -12.42
C THR A 50 -5.37 -14.11 -13.64
N ASP A 51 -5.48 -13.33 -14.72
CA ASP A 51 -6.08 -13.75 -15.99
C ASP A 51 -5.11 -14.50 -16.93
N GLY A 52 -3.87 -14.75 -16.47
CA GLY A 52 -2.83 -15.44 -17.23
C GLY A 52 -2.18 -14.60 -18.33
N LYS A 53 -2.54 -13.33 -18.48
CA LYS A 53 -1.89 -12.42 -19.44
C LYS A 53 -0.57 -11.91 -18.88
N THR A 54 0.46 -11.89 -19.71
CA THR A 54 1.77 -11.31 -19.37
C THR A 54 1.72 -9.81 -19.66
N VAL A 55 2.15 -9.01 -18.68
CA VAL A 55 2.39 -7.58 -18.91
C VAL A 55 3.74 -7.42 -19.60
N PRO A 56 3.87 -6.60 -20.65
CA PRO A 56 5.16 -6.32 -21.28
C PRO A 56 6.19 -5.81 -20.27
N ASN A 57 7.48 -6.13 -20.48
CA ASN A 57 8.56 -5.62 -19.64
C ASN A 57 8.78 -4.10 -19.81
N LYS A 58 8.29 -3.52 -20.89
CA LYS A 58 8.29 -2.08 -21.20
C LYS A 58 6.89 -1.66 -21.60
N ILE A 59 6.38 -0.60 -21.00
CA ILE A 59 5.08 0.01 -21.31
C ILE A 59 5.33 1.42 -21.81
N GLU A 60 4.89 1.70 -23.02
CA GLU A 60 5.06 2.97 -23.72
C GLU A 60 3.77 3.80 -23.71
N PRO A 61 3.85 5.13 -23.90
CA PRO A 61 2.70 6.02 -24.04
C PRO A 61 1.68 5.51 -25.06
N GLY A 62 0.40 5.80 -24.80
CA GLY A 62 -0.71 5.40 -25.67
C GLY A 62 -1.34 4.04 -25.33
N SER A 63 -0.76 3.26 -24.41
CA SER A 63 -1.39 2.07 -23.87
C SER A 63 -2.20 2.40 -22.62
N ILE A 64 -3.25 1.60 -22.35
CA ILE A 64 -4.04 1.80 -21.13
C ILE A 64 -3.23 1.51 -19.87
N GLU A 65 -2.27 0.61 -19.94
CA GLU A 65 -1.34 0.30 -18.86
C GLU A 65 -0.46 1.50 -18.54
N TYR A 66 0.00 2.25 -19.56
CA TYR A 66 0.75 3.48 -19.37
C TYR A 66 -0.10 4.53 -18.64
N GLU A 67 -1.32 4.79 -19.11
CA GLU A 67 -2.23 5.76 -18.53
C GLU A 67 -2.51 5.46 -17.05
N VAL A 68 -2.69 4.18 -16.71
CA VAL A 68 -2.91 3.75 -15.32
C VAL A 68 -1.67 3.92 -14.46
N LEU A 69 -0.48 3.59 -14.97
CA LEU A 69 0.79 3.81 -14.26
C LEU A 69 1.09 5.29 -14.09
N HIS A 70 0.85 6.10 -15.15
CA HIS A 70 1.01 7.55 -15.11
C HIS A 70 0.06 8.20 -14.08
N TYR A 71 -1.21 7.83 -14.08
CA TYR A 71 -2.15 8.27 -13.05
C TYR A 71 -1.65 7.96 -11.63
N SER A 72 -1.09 6.77 -11.43
CA SER A 72 -0.50 6.40 -10.15
C SER A 72 0.77 7.19 -9.85
N LEU A 73 1.59 7.51 -10.85
CA LEU A 73 2.80 8.32 -10.69
C LEU A 73 2.44 9.73 -10.21
N GLU A 74 1.46 10.37 -10.83
CA GLU A 74 0.98 11.70 -10.44
C GLU A 74 0.41 11.74 -9.01
N GLY A 75 -0.20 10.66 -8.57
CA GLY A 75 -0.68 10.51 -7.19
C GLY A 75 0.40 10.10 -6.18
N SER A 76 1.66 9.95 -6.59
CA SER A 76 2.74 9.54 -5.69
C SER A 76 3.21 10.70 -4.80
N PRO A 77 3.41 10.48 -3.49
CA PRO A 77 3.85 11.54 -2.56
C PRO A 77 5.18 12.18 -2.92
N ALA A 78 6.10 11.42 -3.52
CA ALA A 78 7.42 11.89 -3.93
C ALA A 78 7.47 12.33 -5.42
N ARG A 79 6.31 12.58 -6.06
CA ARG A 79 6.27 13.00 -7.48
C ARG A 79 7.07 14.27 -7.74
N GLY A 80 7.04 15.21 -6.80
CA GLY A 80 7.74 16.49 -6.91
C GLY A 80 9.27 16.40 -6.87
N ASP A 81 9.85 15.26 -6.48
CA ASP A 81 11.30 15.04 -6.47
C ASP A 81 11.85 14.61 -7.85
N TYR A 82 10.97 14.43 -8.84
CA TYR A 82 11.28 13.95 -10.19
C TYR A 82 10.82 14.94 -11.26
N PRO A 83 11.28 14.80 -12.51
CA PRO A 83 10.90 15.71 -13.60
C PRO A 83 9.39 15.87 -13.71
N ALA A 84 8.94 17.11 -13.96
CA ALA A 84 7.51 17.42 -14.17
C ALA A 84 6.94 16.82 -15.44
N GLU A 85 7.82 16.57 -16.43
CA GLU A 85 7.48 15.93 -17.68
C GLU A 85 7.05 14.48 -17.47
N ASP A 86 6.25 13.97 -18.39
CA ASP A 86 5.83 12.58 -18.41
C ASP A 86 7.02 11.65 -18.63
N PRO A 87 7.06 10.45 -18.03
CA PRO A 87 8.10 9.48 -18.33
C PRO A 87 7.97 8.98 -19.77
N ASP A 88 9.11 8.75 -20.42
CA ASP A 88 9.19 8.14 -21.76
C ASP A 88 8.53 6.74 -21.76
N HIS A 89 8.77 5.99 -20.70
CA HIS A 89 8.16 4.68 -20.54
C HIS A 89 8.21 4.19 -19.09
N PHE A 90 7.51 3.09 -18.81
CA PHE A 90 7.69 2.30 -17.59
C PHE A 90 8.36 0.97 -17.91
N LYS A 91 9.43 0.62 -17.19
CA LYS A 91 10.09 -0.70 -17.30
C LYS A 91 9.78 -1.57 -16.08
N LEU A 92 9.73 -2.88 -16.29
CA LEU A 92 9.53 -3.86 -15.22
C LEU A 92 10.89 -4.33 -14.70
N GLU A 93 11.10 -4.22 -13.38
CA GLU A 93 12.34 -4.60 -12.72
C GLU A 93 12.10 -5.61 -11.60
N LEU A 94 13.02 -6.55 -11.45
CA LEU A 94 13.09 -7.41 -10.27
C LEU A 94 13.76 -6.61 -9.15
N ARG A 95 13.09 -6.49 -8.01
CA ARG A 95 13.55 -5.77 -6.82
C ARG A 95 13.66 -6.71 -5.64
N THR A 96 14.69 -6.51 -4.83
CA THR A 96 14.85 -7.22 -3.56
C THR A 96 14.57 -6.26 -2.41
N HIS A 97 13.63 -6.61 -1.55
CA HIS A 97 13.31 -5.81 -0.37
C HIS A 97 14.38 -6.02 0.71
N PRO A 98 15.17 -4.98 1.06
CA PRO A 98 16.36 -5.15 1.90
C PRO A 98 16.10 -5.83 3.25
N PRO A 99 15.06 -5.47 4.03
CA PRO A 99 14.87 -6.10 5.33
C PRO A 99 14.49 -7.59 5.25
N SER A 100 13.69 -7.99 4.28
CA SER A 100 13.16 -9.36 4.20
C SER A 100 13.93 -10.26 3.23
N GLY A 101 14.79 -9.70 2.36
CA GLY A 101 15.40 -10.41 1.26
C GLY A 101 14.43 -10.94 0.20
N SER A 102 13.13 -10.64 0.33
CA SER A 102 12.13 -11.07 -0.64
C SER A 102 12.26 -10.29 -1.95
N SER A 103 12.10 -11.00 -3.07
CA SER A 103 12.16 -10.40 -4.40
C SER A 103 10.76 -10.30 -5.00
N HIS A 104 10.50 -9.20 -5.68
CA HIS A 104 9.25 -8.94 -6.40
C HIS A 104 9.49 -8.08 -7.64
N TYR A 105 8.61 -8.18 -8.61
CA TYR A 105 8.63 -7.29 -9.76
C TYR A 105 7.94 -5.97 -9.43
N GLY A 106 8.54 -4.86 -9.87
CA GLY A 106 7.99 -3.51 -9.71
C GLY A 106 8.22 -2.65 -10.94
N TRP A 107 7.36 -1.66 -11.15
CA TRP A 107 7.48 -0.71 -12.23
C TRP A 107 8.46 0.40 -11.88
N CYS A 108 9.26 0.81 -12.87
CA CYS A 108 10.20 1.91 -12.78
C CYS A 108 9.88 2.91 -13.89
N PRO A 109 9.42 4.13 -13.58
CA PRO A 109 9.33 5.19 -14.58
C PRO A 109 10.71 5.62 -15.03
N VAL A 110 10.87 5.86 -16.33
CA VAL A 110 12.12 6.25 -17.00
C VAL A 110 11.83 7.46 -17.86
N TRP A 111 12.67 8.50 -17.75
CA TRP A 111 12.57 9.73 -18.53
C TRP A 111 13.64 9.79 -19.62
N ASP A 112 13.38 10.54 -20.68
CA ASP A 112 14.29 10.75 -21.82
C ASP A 112 15.70 11.22 -21.42
N CYS A 113 15.81 11.96 -20.30
CA CYS A 113 17.10 12.36 -19.75
C CYS A 113 17.91 11.22 -19.13
N GLY A 114 17.38 9.99 -19.12
CA GLY A 114 18.01 8.81 -18.53
C GLY A 114 17.80 8.69 -17.02
N LEU A 115 17.02 9.59 -16.40
CA LEU A 115 16.64 9.46 -15.00
C LEU A 115 15.65 8.32 -14.82
N GLU A 116 15.81 7.58 -13.75
CA GLU A 116 14.97 6.45 -13.37
C GLU A 116 14.53 6.57 -11.92
N TRP A 117 13.33 6.07 -11.60
CA TRP A 117 12.86 5.94 -10.22
C TRP A 117 12.68 4.45 -9.84
N PRO A 118 13.77 3.74 -9.50
CA PRO A 118 13.79 2.28 -9.38
C PRO A 118 12.95 1.73 -8.23
N TYR A 119 12.69 2.50 -7.18
CA TYR A 119 11.94 2.05 -6.01
C TYR A 119 10.51 2.63 -5.94
N TRP A 120 10.03 3.21 -7.04
CA TRP A 120 8.67 3.68 -7.09
C TRP A 120 7.66 2.54 -6.97
N SER A 121 6.65 2.72 -6.13
CA SER A 121 5.56 1.76 -5.99
C SER A 121 4.28 2.32 -6.59
N TYR A 122 3.87 1.77 -7.74
CA TYR A 122 2.61 2.15 -8.39
C TYR A 122 1.38 1.96 -7.48
N GLN A 123 1.47 1.13 -6.44
CA GLN A 123 0.36 0.94 -5.50
C GLN A 123 0.10 2.16 -4.61
N HIS A 124 1.12 2.97 -4.36
CA HIS A 124 1.02 4.14 -3.48
C HIS A 124 0.27 5.30 -4.13
N GLY A 125 0.46 5.52 -5.41
CA GLY A 125 -0.10 6.66 -6.13
C GLY A 125 -1.60 6.57 -6.45
N PHE A 126 -2.23 5.41 -6.26
CA PHE A 126 -3.68 5.28 -6.46
C PHE A 126 -4.54 5.94 -5.38
N GLY A 127 -3.95 6.72 -4.53
CA GLY A 127 -4.64 7.60 -3.59
C GLY A 127 -5.07 6.96 -2.29
N GLY A 128 -5.26 7.80 -1.34
CA GLY A 128 -6.09 7.65 -0.15
C GLY A 128 -5.38 7.13 1.09
N ASP A 129 -4.40 6.23 1.01
CA ASP A 129 -3.95 5.56 2.23
C ASP A 129 -2.43 5.40 2.39
N TYR A 130 -1.64 6.00 1.49
CA TYR A 130 -0.18 5.88 1.57
C TYR A 130 0.35 6.44 2.89
N GLN A 131 -0.02 7.68 3.21
CA GLN A 131 0.45 8.35 4.42
C GLN A 131 -0.02 7.63 5.69
N ASN A 132 -1.26 7.13 5.70
CA ASN A 132 -1.76 6.32 6.82
C ASN A 132 -0.96 5.01 6.97
N ARG A 133 -0.61 4.34 5.87
CA ARG A 133 0.25 3.15 5.91
C ARG A 133 1.65 3.45 6.41
N VAL A 134 2.25 4.55 5.95
CA VAL A 134 3.58 4.99 6.37
C VAL A 134 3.58 5.32 7.87
N VAL A 135 2.59 6.08 8.34
CA VAL A 135 2.44 6.41 9.76
C VAL A 135 2.21 5.15 10.60
N LYS A 136 1.35 4.22 10.16
CA LYS A 136 1.15 2.96 10.87
C LYS A 136 2.38 2.05 10.86
N ALA A 137 3.21 2.11 9.81
CA ALA A 137 4.49 1.41 9.80
C ALA A 137 5.47 2.02 10.82
N ALA A 138 5.52 3.36 10.91
CA ALA A 138 6.29 4.05 11.94
C ALA A 138 5.79 3.70 13.35
N MET A 139 4.48 3.73 13.57
CA MET A 139 3.88 3.33 14.85
C MET A 139 4.26 1.90 15.27
N ARG A 140 4.33 0.96 14.32
CA ARG A 140 4.79 -0.42 14.61
C ARG A 140 6.27 -0.46 14.97
N PHE A 141 7.08 0.31 14.26
CA PHE A 141 8.51 0.40 14.56
C PHE A 141 8.76 0.96 15.97
N GLU A 142 8.04 2.01 16.35
CA GLU A 142 8.20 2.66 17.65
C GLU A 142 7.83 1.77 18.85
N ILE A 143 7.02 0.74 18.67
CA ILE A 143 6.64 -0.21 19.74
C ILE A 143 7.40 -1.54 19.66
N GLN A 144 8.41 -1.63 18.78
CA GLN A 144 9.11 -2.91 18.56
C GLN A 144 9.73 -3.45 19.85
N ASP A 145 10.31 -2.60 20.68
CA ASP A 145 10.89 -3.00 21.96
C ASP A 145 9.83 -3.62 22.90
N GLN A 146 8.62 -3.07 22.95
CA GLN A 146 7.52 -3.63 23.75
C GLN A 146 7.08 -5.00 23.23
N ILE A 147 7.09 -5.18 21.92
CA ILE A 147 6.80 -6.47 21.27
C ILE A 147 7.89 -7.49 21.57
N ASP A 148 9.15 -7.09 21.52
CA ASP A 148 10.29 -7.95 21.78
C ASP A 148 10.39 -8.31 23.27
N ASP A 149 10.10 -7.39 24.18
CA ASP A 149 10.00 -7.64 25.61
C ASP A 149 8.88 -8.65 25.95
N CYS A 150 7.72 -8.51 25.31
CA CYS A 150 6.61 -9.47 25.48
C CYS A 150 7.00 -10.87 25.02
N ARG A 151 7.81 -10.99 23.97
CA ARG A 151 8.28 -12.27 23.40
C ARG A 151 9.50 -12.83 24.13
N PHE A 152 10.15 -12.07 24.99
CA PHE A 152 11.39 -12.46 25.66
C PHE A 152 11.25 -13.78 26.42
N GLY A 153 12.12 -14.73 26.15
CA GLY A 153 12.14 -16.05 26.80
C GLY A 153 11.15 -17.08 26.26
N MET A 154 10.33 -16.74 25.24
CA MET A 154 9.30 -17.63 24.68
C MET A 154 9.77 -18.53 23.52
N GLY A 155 11.04 -18.44 23.15
CA GLY A 155 11.62 -19.22 22.03
C GLY A 155 11.48 -18.52 20.68
N ASP A 156 12.27 -19.04 19.71
CA ASP A 156 12.32 -18.47 18.35
C ASP A 156 11.03 -18.74 17.57
N GLY A 157 10.63 -17.75 16.78
CA GLY A 157 9.50 -17.87 15.86
C GLY A 157 8.13 -17.61 16.47
N MET A 158 8.03 -17.27 17.77
CA MET A 158 6.75 -16.88 18.36
C MET A 158 6.26 -15.54 17.85
N HIS A 159 4.95 -15.41 17.69
CA HIS A 159 4.28 -14.18 17.26
C HIS A 159 3.64 -13.48 18.45
N VAL A 160 3.64 -12.15 18.43
CA VAL A 160 2.88 -11.34 19.38
C VAL A 160 1.61 -10.85 18.70
N HIS A 161 0.47 -11.10 19.32
CA HIS A 161 -0.85 -10.75 18.85
C HIS A 161 -1.48 -9.70 19.76
N HIS A 162 -2.11 -8.68 19.17
CA HIS A 162 -2.95 -7.74 19.89
C HIS A 162 -4.34 -8.35 20.08
N VAL A 163 -4.73 -8.58 21.31
CA VAL A 163 -6.01 -9.21 21.67
C VAL A 163 -7.17 -8.22 21.44
N GLU A 164 -8.30 -8.70 20.94
CA GLU A 164 -9.50 -7.87 20.80
C GLU A 164 -10.11 -7.51 22.17
N PRO A 165 -10.67 -6.31 22.29
CA PRO A 165 -10.92 -5.31 21.24
C PRO A 165 -9.70 -4.41 20.93
N HIS A 166 -8.58 -4.56 21.63
CA HIS A 166 -7.42 -3.66 21.58
C HIS A 166 -6.47 -4.01 20.42
N THR A 167 -7.00 -4.25 19.23
CA THR A 167 -6.15 -4.51 18.05
C THR A 167 -5.24 -3.31 17.75
N PHE A 168 -4.09 -3.57 17.13
CA PHE A 168 -3.16 -2.50 16.73
C PHE A 168 -3.85 -1.36 15.97
N ASN A 169 -4.74 -1.68 15.03
CA ASN A 169 -5.44 -0.65 14.26
C ASN A 169 -6.42 0.17 15.11
N MET A 170 -7.09 -0.44 16.09
CA MET A 170 -7.98 0.27 17.02
C MET A 170 -7.18 1.20 17.92
N LEU A 171 -6.07 0.72 18.49
CA LEU A 171 -5.18 1.53 19.33
C LEU A 171 -4.60 2.71 18.54
N ALA A 172 -4.08 2.47 17.34
CA ALA A 172 -3.54 3.51 16.47
C ALA A 172 -4.58 4.59 16.15
N ASN A 173 -5.78 4.20 15.74
CA ASN A 173 -6.85 5.14 15.41
C ASN A 173 -7.35 5.89 16.67
N ALA A 174 -7.44 5.23 17.81
CA ALA A 174 -7.83 5.86 19.08
C ALA A 174 -6.81 6.93 19.52
N TRP A 175 -5.51 6.60 19.48
CA TRP A 175 -4.44 7.54 19.81
C TRP A 175 -4.42 8.76 18.88
N LEU A 176 -4.54 8.54 17.57
CA LEU A 176 -4.65 9.63 16.58
C LEU A 176 -5.86 10.53 16.89
N GLY A 177 -7.01 9.94 17.20
CA GLY A 177 -8.24 10.67 17.52
C GLY A 177 -8.14 11.47 18.81
N ILE A 178 -7.63 10.88 19.90
CA ILE A 178 -7.45 11.55 21.20
C ILE A 178 -6.51 12.76 21.09
N ASN A 179 -5.45 12.64 20.28
CA ASN A 179 -4.48 13.72 20.07
C ASN A 179 -4.89 14.68 18.92
N SER A 180 -6.05 14.50 18.30
CA SER A 180 -6.52 15.28 17.16
C SER A 180 -5.51 15.33 16.00
N LEU A 181 -4.80 14.22 15.77
CA LEU A 181 -3.76 14.10 14.75
C LEU A 181 -4.34 13.56 13.44
N PHE A 182 -3.94 14.18 12.34
CA PHE A 182 -4.19 13.65 11.00
C PHE A 182 -2.91 13.02 10.46
N THR A 183 -3.00 11.82 9.91
CA THR A 183 -1.81 11.11 9.39
C THR A 183 -1.04 11.90 8.34
N LYS A 184 -1.71 12.78 7.57
CA LYS A 184 -1.09 13.67 6.58
C LYS A 184 -0.12 14.69 7.19
N ASP A 185 -0.30 15.02 8.48
CA ASP A 185 0.49 16.05 9.17
C ASP A 185 1.65 15.44 9.98
N ILE A 186 1.70 14.11 10.09
CA ILE A 186 2.73 13.40 10.82
C ILE A 186 3.93 13.16 9.90
N LYS A 187 5.08 13.71 10.28
CA LYS A 187 6.34 13.49 9.58
C LYS A 187 6.98 12.17 9.99
N VAL A 188 7.45 11.45 8.98
CA VAL A 188 8.07 10.13 9.13
C VAL A 188 9.41 10.13 8.42
N CYS A 189 10.45 9.65 9.10
CA CYS A 189 11.78 9.42 8.54
C CYS A 189 12.05 7.93 8.31
N GLU A 190 13.17 7.64 7.68
CA GLU A 190 13.67 6.29 7.46
C GLU A 190 15.00 6.12 8.20
N PRO A 191 14.97 5.69 9.49
CA PRO A 191 16.19 5.59 10.31
C PRO A 191 17.16 4.53 9.78
N MET A 192 16.64 3.52 9.09
CA MET A 192 17.40 2.54 8.32
C MET A 192 16.55 2.04 7.15
N LEU A 193 17.18 1.53 6.12
CA LEU A 193 16.54 1.15 4.87
C LEU A 193 15.36 0.18 5.10
N GLY A 194 14.17 0.60 4.66
CA GLY A 194 12.94 -0.18 4.78
C GLY A 194 12.17 -0.02 6.10
N TYR A 195 12.71 0.72 7.08
CA TYR A 195 12.02 1.00 8.34
C TYR A 195 11.53 2.44 8.40
N LYS A 196 10.39 2.65 9.01
CA LYS A 196 9.79 3.98 9.19
C LYS A 196 9.71 4.31 10.68
N ALA A 197 10.05 5.56 11.04
CA ALA A 197 9.97 6.07 12.40
C ALA A 197 9.38 7.48 12.40
N PHE A 198 8.86 7.95 13.53
CA PHE A 198 8.46 9.34 13.66
C PHE A 198 9.68 10.26 13.72
N GLU A 199 9.64 11.39 12.97
CA GLU A 199 10.67 12.44 13.12
C GLU A 199 10.56 13.13 14.49
N ASP A 200 9.35 13.36 14.97
CA ASP A 200 9.07 13.94 16.28
C ASP A 200 9.14 12.85 17.36
N ARG A 201 10.20 12.92 18.16
CA ARG A 201 10.44 11.94 19.24
C ARG A 201 9.44 12.05 20.38
N ALA A 202 8.94 13.25 20.69
CA ALA A 202 7.90 13.41 21.71
C ALA A 202 6.59 12.74 21.27
N LEU A 203 6.29 12.80 19.97
CA LEU A 203 5.14 12.09 19.39
C LEU A 203 5.33 10.57 19.47
N ALA A 204 6.54 10.08 19.21
CA ALA A 204 6.87 8.66 19.34
C ALA A 204 6.71 8.16 20.78
N GLU A 205 7.24 8.89 21.76
CA GLU A 205 7.14 8.58 23.18
C GLU A 205 5.68 8.56 23.65
N SER A 206 4.89 9.56 23.25
CA SER A 206 3.45 9.59 23.53
C SER A 206 2.70 8.38 22.97
N TRP A 207 3.06 7.93 21.77
CA TRP A 207 2.50 6.71 21.19
C TRP A 207 2.93 5.46 21.97
N GLN A 208 4.21 5.35 22.31
CA GLN A 208 4.76 4.22 23.08
C GLN A 208 4.08 4.09 24.45
N GLU A 209 3.93 5.21 25.17
CA GLU A 209 3.23 5.25 26.46
C GLU A 209 1.75 4.85 26.33
N PHE A 210 1.07 5.39 25.31
CA PHE A 210 -0.34 5.03 25.06
C PHE A 210 -0.47 3.54 24.77
N HIS A 211 0.39 3.00 23.90
CA HIS A 211 0.37 1.60 23.54
C HIS A 211 0.66 0.70 24.75
N ALA A 212 1.73 0.98 25.53
CA ALA A 212 2.07 0.22 26.71
C ALA A 212 0.94 0.18 27.76
N LYS A 213 0.16 1.27 27.84
CA LYS A 213 -0.97 1.37 28.78
C LYS A 213 -2.22 0.62 28.33
N HIS A 214 -2.46 0.53 27.04
CA HIS A 214 -3.75 0.09 26.48
C HIS A 214 -3.68 -1.19 25.65
N ALA A 215 -2.49 -1.63 25.25
CA ALA A 215 -2.34 -2.86 24.49
C ALA A 215 -2.51 -4.08 25.43
N ASP A 216 -3.28 -5.04 24.94
CA ASP A 216 -3.35 -6.39 25.49
C ASP A 216 -2.64 -7.30 24.48
N LEU A 217 -1.50 -7.87 24.89
CA LEU A 217 -0.60 -8.62 24.03
C LEU A 217 -0.52 -10.08 24.45
N GLU A 218 -0.68 -10.98 23.52
CA GLU A 218 -0.55 -12.42 23.71
C GLU A 218 0.53 -12.99 22.81
N VAL A 219 1.37 -13.85 23.38
CA VAL A 219 2.40 -14.59 22.63
C VAL A 219 1.83 -15.92 22.21
N MET A 220 1.93 -16.23 20.92
CA MET A 220 1.38 -17.46 20.34
C MET A 220 2.26 -18.02 19.23
N THR A 221 2.01 -19.26 18.88
CA THR A 221 2.67 -19.89 17.73
C THR A 221 2.21 -19.28 16.40
N PRO A 222 3.00 -19.40 15.32
CA PRO A 222 2.59 -18.98 13.98
C PRO A 222 1.30 -19.68 13.50
N GLU A 223 1.05 -20.91 13.94
CA GLU A 223 -0.15 -21.69 13.62
C GLU A 223 -1.39 -21.08 14.27
N GLU A 224 -1.34 -20.81 15.57
CA GLU A 224 -2.43 -20.17 16.32
C GLU A 224 -2.75 -18.80 15.77
N HIS A 225 -1.72 -17.98 15.48
CA HIS A 225 -1.87 -16.67 14.89
C HIS A 225 -2.58 -16.72 13.53
N ARG A 226 -2.20 -17.68 12.66
CA ARG A 226 -2.86 -17.91 11.36
C ARG A 226 -4.31 -18.36 11.52
N ALA A 227 -4.60 -19.23 12.49
CA ALA A 227 -5.95 -19.72 12.75
C ALA A 227 -6.91 -18.60 13.17
N ILE A 228 -6.47 -17.65 14.01
CA ILE A 228 -7.25 -16.48 14.42
C ILE A 228 -7.62 -15.62 13.21
N HIS A 229 -6.64 -15.35 12.33
CA HIS A 229 -6.89 -14.54 11.13
C HIS A 229 -7.77 -15.25 10.10
N ALA A 230 -7.65 -16.57 9.93
CA ALA A 230 -8.49 -17.35 9.04
C ALA A 230 -9.95 -17.40 9.53
N ALA A 231 -10.17 -17.52 10.85
CA ALA A 231 -11.51 -17.50 11.43
C ALA A 231 -12.21 -16.15 11.20
N LYS A 232 -11.49 -15.03 11.30
CA LYS A 232 -12.02 -13.68 11.00
C LYS A 232 -12.39 -13.50 9.53
N ALA A 233 -11.57 -13.99 8.61
CA ALA A 233 -11.84 -13.90 7.16
C ALA A 233 -13.02 -14.75 6.70
N GLY A 234 -13.42 -15.78 7.44
CA GLY A 234 -14.59 -16.63 7.16
C GLY A 234 -15.91 -16.10 7.71
N LEU A 235 -15.88 -15.00 8.48
CA LEU A 235 -17.05 -14.36 9.08
C LEU A 235 -17.54 -13.12 8.28
N GLU A 236 -16.80 -12.68 7.24
CA GLU A 236 -17.17 -11.61 6.30
C GLU A 236 -17.75 -12.21 4.98
#